data_98dc3e1f2b361903bb3201b39598dcbf
#
_entry.id   98dc3e1f2b361903bb3201b39598dcbf
#
_cell.length_a   1.000
_cell.length_b   1.000
_cell.length_c   1.000
_cell.angle_alpha   90.00
_cell.angle_beta   90.00
_cell.angle_gamma   90.00
#
_symmetry.space_group_name_H-M   'P 1'
#
loop_
_entity.id
_entity.type
_entity.pdbx_description
1 polymer ?
#
loop_
_entity_poly.entity_id
_entity_poly.type
_entity_poly.pdbx_seq_one_letter_code
_entity_poly.pdbx_strand_id
1 'polypeptide(L)'
;NKLVAAHYVEVETGEFDSRDSEYFGYVVSAKTGEVLFKKNLTSHASEFNYRIYADADGKPWDSPHGEVMPAPAGSDPAAFIDAPYKEAPMVTLSHGPISTMDPWLADDATMTMGNNVTAYVDAIAPQGLTNGDYMAEVTSASTFDYKYNDSEAEYSVNNRKAAIVNLFFMSNYLHDDYYGHGFDENSYNAQASNYGRGGVEGDALNVEVQDNSGFNNANMSTPADGGSPR
;
A
#
# COMPACT_ATOMS: atom_id res chain seq x y z
N ASN A 1 -33.05 6.47 33.46
CA ASN A 1 -32.69 5.62 32.32
C ASN A 1 -33.58 4.37 32.36
N LYS A 2 -34.33 4.12 31.30
CA LYS A 2 -35.20 2.94 31.17
C LYS A 2 -34.51 1.95 30.23
N LEU A 3 -34.25 0.73 30.71
CA LEU A 3 -33.74 -0.33 29.85
C LEU A 3 -34.88 -0.85 28.96
N VAL A 4 -34.55 -1.02 27.67
CA VAL A 4 -35.44 -1.59 26.65
C VAL A 4 -34.80 -2.88 26.12
N ALA A 5 -35.57 -3.96 26.08
CA ALA A 5 -35.09 -5.18 25.43
C ALA A 5 -34.97 -4.94 23.92
N ALA A 6 -33.85 -5.31 23.34
CA ALA A 6 -33.56 -5.07 21.94
C ALA A 6 -32.81 -6.25 21.30
N HIS A 7 -32.93 -6.36 19.99
CA HIS A 7 -32.15 -7.27 19.16
C HIS A 7 -31.08 -6.48 18.45
N TYR A 8 -29.87 -7.03 18.35
CA TYR A 8 -28.85 -6.56 17.44
C TYR A 8 -28.93 -7.37 16.15
N VAL A 9 -28.99 -6.68 15.02
CA VAL A 9 -29.11 -7.28 13.68
C VAL A 9 -28.13 -6.62 12.77
N GLU A 10 -27.41 -7.39 11.98
CA GLU A 10 -26.54 -6.92 10.93
C GLU A 10 -27.19 -7.16 9.58
N VAL A 11 -27.12 -6.17 8.70
CA VAL A 11 -27.76 -6.20 7.38
C VAL A 11 -26.75 -5.71 6.34
N GLU A 12 -26.47 -6.56 5.38
CA GLU A 12 -25.73 -6.19 4.18
C GLU A 12 -26.73 -5.73 3.10
N THR A 13 -26.43 -4.61 2.45
CA THR A 13 -27.22 -4.04 1.36
C THR A 13 -26.35 -3.91 0.13
N GLY A 14 -26.88 -4.24 -1.05
CA GLY A 14 -26.13 -4.24 -2.31
C GLY A 14 -26.10 -5.62 -2.96
N GLU A 15 -25.43 -5.73 -4.08
CA GLU A 15 -25.15 -7.03 -4.68
C GLU A 15 -24.01 -7.70 -3.93
N PHE A 16 -24.14 -9.00 -3.69
CA PHE A 16 -23.13 -9.81 -3.05
C PHE A 16 -21.79 -9.64 -3.80
N ASP A 17 -20.74 -9.27 -3.08
CA ASP A 17 -19.40 -9.05 -3.63
C ASP A 17 -19.25 -7.81 -4.54
N SER A 18 -20.11 -6.80 -4.38
CA SER A 18 -19.95 -5.51 -5.06
C SER A 18 -19.26 -4.49 -4.15
N ARG A 19 -18.45 -3.59 -4.75
CA ARG A 19 -17.84 -2.45 -4.05
C ARG A 19 -18.86 -1.48 -3.44
N ASP A 20 -20.13 -1.58 -3.85
CA ASP A 20 -21.23 -0.73 -3.41
C ASP A 20 -22.09 -1.40 -2.31
N SER A 21 -21.67 -2.56 -1.76
CA SER A 21 -22.36 -3.17 -0.65
C SER A 21 -22.09 -2.39 0.64
N GLU A 22 -23.15 -2.06 1.37
CA GLU A 22 -23.06 -1.42 2.68
C GLU A 22 -23.49 -2.39 3.78
N TYR A 23 -22.75 -2.42 4.87
CA TYR A 23 -22.97 -3.27 6.01
C TYR A 23 -23.38 -2.45 7.23
N PHE A 24 -24.58 -2.69 7.76
CA PHE A 24 -25.12 -1.91 8.87
C PHE A 24 -25.42 -2.78 10.08
N GLY A 25 -25.03 -2.30 11.26
CA GLY A 25 -25.51 -2.79 12.55
C GLY A 25 -26.73 -2.00 13.02
N TYR A 26 -27.80 -2.70 13.35
CA TYR A 26 -29.03 -2.12 13.92
C TYR A 26 -29.28 -2.63 15.31
N VAL A 27 -29.70 -1.77 16.23
CA VAL A 27 -30.34 -2.14 17.48
C VAL A 27 -31.82 -1.87 17.35
N VAL A 28 -32.65 -2.93 17.40
CA VAL A 28 -34.08 -2.87 17.15
C VAL A 28 -34.83 -3.24 18.43
N SER A 29 -35.82 -2.43 18.83
CA SER A 29 -36.65 -2.71 19.98
C SER A 29 -37.38 -4.05 19.83
N ALA A 30 -37.15 -4.99 20.75
CA ALA A 30 -37.83 -6.29 20.77
C ALA A 30 -39.33 -6.16 20.98
N LYS A 31 -39.82 -5.02 21.46
CA LYS A 31 -41.23 -4.78 21.77
C LYS A 31 -41.97 -4.06 20.64
N THR A 32 -41.34 -3.11 19.98
CA THR A 32 -42.01 -2.22 19.01
C THR A 32 -41.51 -2.39 17.58
N GLY A 33 -40.34 -3.03 17.35
CA GLY A 33 -39.71 -3.10 16.06
C GLY A 33 -39.00 -1.77 15.64
N GLU A 34 -38.99 -0.77 16.51
CA GLU A 34 -38.38 0.53 16.24
C GLU A 34 -36.85 0.40 16.24
N VAL A 35 -36.20 1.03 15.28
CA VAL A 35 -34.72 1.13 15.23
C VAL A 35 -34.27 2.13 16.29
N LEU A 36 -33.64 1.64 17.33
CA LEU A 36 -33.14 2.41 18.46
C LEU A 36 -31.74 3.00 18.17
N PHE A 37 -30.96 2.30 17.36
CA PHE A 37 -29.59 2.69 16.95
C PHE A 37 -29.25 2.08 15.59
N LYS A 38 -28.55 2.82 14.76
CA LYS A 38 -27.98 2.38 13.48
C LYS A 38 -26.54 2.80 13.41
N LYS A 39 -25.66 1.90 13.01
CA LYS A 39 -24.25 2.18 12.73
C LYS A 39 -23.90 1.59 11.37
N ASN A 40 -23.26 2.37 10.52
CA ASN A 40 -22.61 1.83 9.33
C ASN A 40 -21.37 1.06 9.81
N LEU A 41 -21.30 -0.21 9.49
CA LEU A 41 -20.20 -1.13 9.81
C LEU A 41 -19.31 -1.35 8.57
N THR A 42 -19.74 -0.83 7.41
CA THR A 42 -18.92 -0.89 6.22
C THR A 42 -17.65 -0.08 6.50
N SER A 43 -16.56 -0.78 6.63
CA SER A 43 -15.24 -0.16 6.62
C SER A 43 -14.90 0.06 5.16
N HIS A 44 -15.29 1.21 4.61
CA HIS A 44 -14.63 1.67 3.40
C HIS A 44 -13.24 2.06 3.85
N ALA A 45 -12.27 1.25 3.50
CA ALA A 45 -10.88 1.64 3.65
C ALA A 45 -10.68 2.97 2.91
N SER A 46 -10.09 3.95 3.57
CA SER A 46 -9.83 5.25 2.94
C SER A 46 -8.97 5.04 1.71
N GLU A 47 -9.42 5.58 0.60
CA GLU A 47 -8.64 5.64 -0.61
C GLU A 47 -7.60 6.74 -0.49
N PHE A 48 -6.39 6.44 -0.96
CA PHE A 48 -5.31 7.40 -1.08
C PHE A 48 -4.96 7.62 -2.55
N ASN A 49 -4.54 8.83 -2.86
CA ASN A 49 -4.07 9.21 -4.19
C ASN A 49 -2.54 9.11 -4.22
N TYR A 50 -2.02 8.36 -5.16
CA TYR A 50 -0.58 8.14 -5.33
C TYR A 50 -0.13 8.58 -6.71
N ARG A 51 0.97 9.33 -6.80
CA ARG A 51 1.66 9.55 -8.07
C ARG A 51 2.63 8.42 -8.30
N ILE A 52 2.23 7.46 -9.13
CA ILE A 52 2.91 6.18 -9.32
C ILE A 52 2.84 5.72 -10.78
N TYR A 53 3.76 4.85 -11.16
CA TYR A 53 3.79 4.22 -12.49
C TYR A 53 2.83 3.03 -12.56
N ALA A 54 1.56 3.32 -12.67
CA ALA A 54 0.47 2.34 -12.79
C ALA A 54 -0.67 2.85 -13.68
N ASP A 55 -1.49 1.92 -14.14
CA ASP A 55 -2.76 2.22 -14.80
C ASP A 55 -3.81 2.71 -13.79
N ALA A 56 -4.94 3.17 -14.30
CA ALA A 56 -6.01 3.70 -13.45
C ALA A 56 -6.63 2.66 -12.51
N ASP A 57 -6.52 1.39 -12.83
CA ASP A 57 -6.95 0.23 -12.02
C ASP A 57 -5.86 -0.26 -11.05
N GLY A 58 -4.73 0.45 -10.96
CA GLY A 58 -3.64 0.14 -10.07
C GLY A 58 -2.70 -0.96 -10.56
N LYS A 59 -2.78 -1.35 -11.83
CA LYS A 59 -1.82 -2.30 -12.40
C LYS A 59 -0.49 -1.61 -12.69
N PRO A 60 0.64 -2.12 -12.16
CA PRO A 60 1.96 -1.53 -12.42
C PRO A 60 2.32 -1.50 -13.90
N TRP A 61 2.98 -0.43 -14.34
CA TRP A 61 3.62 -0.40 -15.65
C TRP A 61 4.88 -1.25 -15.68
N ASP A 62 5.21 -1.82 -16.84
CA ASP A 62 6.44 -2.58 -17.04
C ASP A 62 7.70 -1.70 -16.91
N SER A 63 7.57 -0.41 -17.15
CA SER A 63 8.69 0.53 -17.17
C SER A 63 8.20 1.98 -16.98
N PRO A 64 8.99 2.84 -16.31
CA PRO A 64 8.71 4.27 -16.22
C PRO A 64 8.79 5.00 -17.58
N HIS A 65 9.26 4.31 -18.61
CA HIS A 65 9.26 4.81 -19.99
C HIS A 65 7.96 4.48 -20.74
N GLY A 66 7.02 3.78 -20.11
CA GLY A 66 5.79 3.27 -20.71
C GLY A 66 6.09 2.15 -21.70
N GLU A 67 5.49 2.21 -22.90
CA GLU A 67 5.69 1.20 -23.95
C GLU A 67 7.04 1.32 -24.69
N VAL A 68 7.82 2.37 -24.40
CA VAL A 68 9.12 2.58 -25.06
C VAL A 68 10.18 1.77 -24.34
N MET A 69 10.69 0.74 -24.98
CA MET A 69 11.81 -0.04 -24.48
C MET A 69 13.12 0.59 -24.92
N PRO A 70 14.03 0.96 -24.00
CA PRO A 70 15.36 1.50 -24.35
C PRO A 70 16.17 0.54 -25.24
N ALA A 71 16.00 -0.77 -25.03
CA ALA A 71 16.58 -1.81 -25.89
C ALA A 71 15.71 -3.07 -25.83
N PRO A 72 15.22 -3.57 -26.97
CA PRO A 72 14.62 -4.89 -27.04
C PRO A 72 15.60 -5.99 -26.62
N ALA A 73 15.12 -7.06 -26.03
CA ALA A 73 15.95 -8.19 -25.63
C ALA A 73 16.78 -8.72 -26.80
N GLY A 74 18.09 -8.91 -26.58
CA GLY A 74 19.03 -9.37 -27.61
C GLY A 74 19.52 -8.28 -28.57
N SER A 75 19.17 -7.01 -28.33
CA SER A 75 19.67 -5.91 -29.15
C SER A 75 21.17 -5.62 -28.90
N ASP A 76 21.83 -5.12 -29.94
CA ASP A 76 23.19 -4.55 -29.82
C ASP A 76 23.11 -3.35 -28.84
N PRO A 77 24.04 -3.23 -27.87
CA PRO A 77 24.12 -2.05 -26.99
C PRO A 77 24.20 -0.71 -27.74
N ALA A 78 24.73 -0.71 -28.95
CA ALA A 78 24.75 0.47 -29.83
C ALA A 78 23.36 0.87 -30.36
N ALA A 79 22.36 0.01 -30.21
CA ALA A 79 20.97 0.26 -30.63
C ALA A 79 20.12 0.85 -29.49
N PHE A 80 20.67 1.11 -28.30
CA PHE A 80 19.95 1.77 -27.22
C PHE A 80 19.47 3.15 -27.65
N ILE A 81 18.20 3.41 -27.40
CA ILE A 81 17.60 4.73 -27.59
C ILE A 81 17.47 5.41 -26.23
N ASP A 82 17.64 6.73 -26.24
CA ASP A 82 17.31 7.55 -25.08
C ASP A 82 15.79 7.63 -24.98
N ALA A 83 15.23 6.88 -24.04
CA ALA A 83 13.81 6.84 -23.79
C ALA A 83 13.48 7.73 -22.60
N PRO A 84 12.77 8.86 -22.80
CA PRO A 84 12.44 9.76 -21.71
C PRO A 84 11.47 9.09 -20.72
N TYR A 85 11.55 9.47 -19.46
CA TYR A 85 10.55 9.11 -18.48
C TYR A 85 9.19 9.72 -18.84
N LYS A 86 8.14 8.94 -18.70
CA LYS A 86 6.77 9.47 -18.71
C LYS A 86 6.43 10.02 -17.32
N GLU A 87 5.64 11.08 -17.29
CA GLU A 87 5.10 11.54 -16.01
C GLU A 87 4.17 10.47 -15.43
N ALA A 88 4.43 10.06 -14.19
CA ALA A 88 3.59 9.12 -13.48
C ALA A 88 2.19 9.72 -13.26
N PRO A 89 1.09 9.01 -13.56
CA PRO A 89 -0.26 9.49 -13.30
C PRO A 89 -0.58 9.52 -11.79
N MET A 90 -1.66 10.20 -11.43
CA MET A 90 -2.29 10.04 -10.12
C MET A 90 -3.24 8.85 -10.18
N VAL A 91 -3.10 7.93 -9.26
CA VAL A 91 -3.95 6.72 -9.15
C VAL A 91 -4.53 6.67 -7.74
N THR A 92 -5.80 6.33 -7.63
CA THR A 92 -6.53 6.26 -6.35
C THR A 92 -6.72 4.81 -5.97
N LEU A 93 -6.17 4.41 -4.82
CA LEU A 93 -6.18 3.01 -4.34
C LEU A 93 -6.35 2.97 -2.83
N SER A 94 -6.99 1.91 -2.34
CA SER A 94 -6.96 1.49 -0.94
C SER A 94 -6.15 0.21 -0.74
N HIS A 95 -6.16 -0.68 -1.73
CA HIS A 95 -5.47 -1.97 -1.75
C HIS A 95 -5.14 -2.37 -3.21
N GLY A 96 -4.38 -3.43 -3.40
CA GLY A 96 -4.10 -4.08 -4.68
C GLY A 96 -5.03 -5.28 -4.96
N PRO A 97 -4.58 -6.28 -5.73
CA PRO A 97 -5.41 -7.41 -6.15
C PRO A 97 -5.57 -8.47 -5.03
N ILE A 98 -6.00 -8.05 -3.85
CA ILE A 98 -6.20 -8.93 -2.68
C ILE A 98 -7.70 -9.19 -2.45
N SER A 99 -8.06 -10.45 -2.20
CA SER A 99 -9.45 -10.88 -2.00
C SER A 99 -10.06 -10.39 -0.68
N THR A 100 -9.23 -10.12 0.33
CA THR A 100 -9.65 -9.63 1.65
C THR A 100 -9.94 -8.14 1.67
N MET A 101 -9.54 -7.41 0.61
CA MET A 101 -9.71 -5.95 0.49
C MET A 101 -9.09 -5.16 1.65
N ASP A 102 -8.06 -5.71 2.29
CA ASP A 102 -7.36 -5.08 3.40
C ASP A 102 -6.64 -3.81 2.92
N PRO A 103 -6.85 -2.66 3.59
CA PRO A 103 -6.24 -1.42 3.16
C PRO A 103 -4.73 -1.41 3.42
N TRP A 104 -3.99 -0.77 2.50
CA TRP A 104 -2.56 -0.55 2.70
C TRP A 104 -2.27 0.43 3.83
N LEU A 105 -3.10 1.46 3.97
CA LEU A 105 -2.94 2.54 4.93
C LEU A 105 -4.18 2.68 5.83
N ALA A 106 -3.95 3.07 7.07
CA ALA A 106 -5.02 3.51 7.96
C ALA A 106 -5.62 4.85 7.48
N ASP A 107 -6.88 5.12 7.82
CA ASP A 107 -7.64 6.30 7.38
C ASP A 107 -6.95 7.64 7.71
N ASP A 108 -6.17 7.68 8.79
CA ASP A 108 -5.44 8.85 9.28
C ASP A 108 -3.95 8.82 8.94
N ALA A 109 -3.52 7.90 8.08
CA ALA A 109 -2.11 7.79 7.71
C ALA A 109 -1.60 9.06 7.03
N THR A 110 -0.42 9.48 7.43
CA THR A 110 0.25 10.67 6.93
C THR A 110 1.61 10.39 6.29
N MET A 111 2.04 9.14 6.30
CA MET A 111 3.34 8.68 5.81
C MET A 111 3.22 7.34 5.10
N THR A 112 4.25 6.95 4.34
CA THR A 112 4.38 5.65 3.68
C THR A 112 4.71 4.52 4.66
N MET A 113 3.87 4.37 5.68
CA MET A 113 3.90 3.32 6.69
C MET A 113 2.49 2.72 6.82
N GLY A 114 2.36 1.48 6.39
CA GLY A 114 1.08 0.79 6.27
C GLY A 114 1.07 -0.59 6.92
N ASN A 115 0.03 -1.36 6.62
CA ASN A 115 -0.11 -2.69 7.18
C ASN A 115 0.93 -3.68 6.65
N ASN A 116 1.23 -3.62 5.35
CA ASN A 116 2.13 -4.59 4.71
C ASN A 116 3.55 -4.04 4.59
N VAL A 117 3.69 -2.73 4.40
CA VAL A 117 4.95 -2.09 3.98
C VAL A 117 5.20 -0.81 4.74
N THR A 118 6.45 -0.61 5.16
CA THR A 118 7.02 0.68 5.57
C THR A 118 8.11 1.05 4.57
N ALA A 119 7.91 2.15 3.81
CA ALA A 119 8.84 2.59 2.78
C ALA A 119 9.54 3.90 3.17
N TYR A 120 10.87 3.92 3.05
CA TYR A 120 11.69 5.07 3.42
C TYR A 120 13.00 5.12 2.63
N VAL A 121 13.71 6.25 2.71
CA VAL A 121 15.10 6.34 2.27
C VAL A 121 16.01 5.96 3.42
N ASP A 122 16.95 5.06 3.19
CA ASP A 122 18.06 4.73 4.11
C ASP A 122 19.37 5.30 3.54
N ALA A 123 19.56 6.60 3.69
CA ALA A 123 20.74 7.28 3.15
C ALA A 123 21.89 7.38 4.14
N ILE A 124 21.69 7.06 5.40
CA ILE A 124 22.64 7.31 6.50
C ILE A 124 22.79 6.06 7.37
N ALA A 125 24.03 5.66 7.64
CA ALA A 125 24.30 4.56 8.57
C ALA A 125 23.91 4.96 10.02
N PRO A 126 23.49 3.98 10.85
CA PRO A 126 23.41 2.53 10.60
C PRO A 126 22.19 2.17 9.78
N GLN A 127 22.20 1.00 9.15
CA GLN A 127 21.14 0.48 8.30
C GLN A 127 19.78 0.41 9.01
N GLY A 128 18.70 0.71 8.27
CA GLY A 128 17.33 0.82 8.75
C GLY A 128 16.93 2.28 9.03
N LEU A 129 15.66 2.52 9.29
CA LEU A 129 15.12 3.85 9.54
C LEU A 129 15.72 4.49 10.79
N THR A 130 16.68 5.38 10.60
CA THR A 130 17.44 6.05 11.68
C THR A 130 17.37 7.57 11.56
N ASN A 131 18.07 8.28 12.45
CA ASN A 131 18.05 9.75 12.42
C ASN A 131 18.74 10.30 11.16
N GLY A 132 17.96 10.97 10.32
CA GLY A 132 18.37 11.51 9.03
C GLY A 132 17.73 10.80 7.84
N ASP A 133 17.18 9.61 8.06
CA ASP A 133 16.34 8.91 7.10
C ASP A 133 14.89 9.41 7.20
N TYR A 134 14.10 9.18 6.16
CA TYR A 134 12.72 9.69 6.15
C TYR A 134 11.82 8.88 5.23
N MET A 135 10.54 8.91 5.54
CA MET A 135 9.44 8.43 4.70
C MET A 135 8.93 9.54 3.79
N ALA A 136 8.04 9.22 2.86
CA ALA A 136 7.24 10.23 2.17
C ALA A 136 6.00 10.55 3.01
N GLU A 137 5.78 11.84 3.28
CA GLU A 137 4.56 12.33 3.91
C GLU A 137 3.50 12.63 2.85
N VAL A 138 2.23 12.69 3.24
CA VAL A 138 1.16 13.19 2.38
C VAL A 138 1.42 14.64 1.98
N THR A 139 1.18 14.99 0.74
CA THR A 139 1.29 16.36 0.20
C THR A 139 0.01 17.18 0.43
N SER A 140 -1.10 16.49 0.61
CA SER A 140 -2.41 17.00 1.01
C SER A 140 -3.22 15.84 1.60
N ALA A 141 -4.46 16.06 2.04
CA ALA A 141 -5.30 15.01 2.61
C ALA A 141 -5.32 13.75 1.71
N SER A 142 -4.95 12.60 2.27
CA SER A 142 -4.90 11.30 1.61
C SER A 142 -4.18 11.30 0.25
N THR A 143 -3.13 12.12 0.07
CA THR A 143 -2.48 12.28 -1.24
C THR A 143 -0.96 12.30 -1.12
N PHE A 144 -0.28 11.47 -1.92
CA PHE A 144 1.16 11.42 -2.12
C PHE A 144 1.50 11.86 -3.55
N ASP A 145 1.63 13.17 -3.77
CA ASP A 145 1.89 13.77 -5.09
C ASP A 145 3.32 14.27 -5.21
N TYR A 146 4.25 13.34 -5.48
CA TYR A 146 5.65 13.65 -5.74
C TYR A 146 5.99 13.32 -7.19
N LYS A 147 6.23 14.35 -8.00
CA LYS A 147 6.66 14.19 -9.40
C LYS A 147 8.16 13.94 -9.45
N TYR A 148 8.55 12.82 -10.08
CA TYR A 148 9.95 12.62 -10.42
C TYR A 148 10.41 13.69 -11.42
N ASN A 149 11.57 14.29 -11.17
CA ASN A 149 12.16 15.33 -12.02
C ASN A 149 13.54 14.87 -12.48
N ASP A 150 13.66 14.49 -13.74
CA ASP A 150 14.89 14.02 -14.37
C ASP A 150 15.96 15.13 -14.54
N SER A 151 15.56 16.40 -14.40
CA SER A 151 16.46 17.55 -14.38
C SER A 151 17.13 17.79 -13.02
N GLU A 152 16.66 17.12 -11.97
CA GLU A 152 17.26 17.14 -10.64
C GLU A 152 18.15 15.92 -10.42
N ALA A 153 19.05 16.01 -9.44
CA ALA A 153 19.80 14.84 -9.01
C ALA A 153 18.86 13.77 -8.44
N GLU A 154 19.17 12.49 -8.69
CA GLU A 154 18.42 11.35 -8.19
C GLU A 154 18.27 11.32 -6.66
N TYR A 155 19.25 11.91 -5.97
CA TYR A 155 19.26 12.04 -4.50
C TYR A 155 18.60 13.33 -3.98
N SER A 156 17.97 14.13 -4.84
CA SER A 156 17.14 15.26 -4.37
C SER A 156 16.00 14.75 -3.48
N VAL A 157 15.58 15.54 -2.49
CA VAL A 157 14.51 15.15 -1.57
C VAL A 157 13.23 14.82 -2.32
N ASN A 158 12.90 15.58 -3.36
CA ASN A 158 11.71 15.33 -4.17
C ASN A 158 11.79 13.99 -4.91
N ASN A 159 12.91 13.71 -5.60
CA ASN A 159 13.08 12.46 -6.35
C ASN A 159 13.12 11.23 -5.43
N ARG A 160 13.75 11.35 -4.26
CA ARG A 160 13.70 10.31 -3.22
C ARG A 160 12.27 10.05 -2.75
N LYS A 161 11.47 11.10 -2.49
CA LYS A 161 10.08 10.92 -2.07
C LYS A 161 9.21 10.33 -3.17
N ALA A 162 9.42 10.70 -4.43
CA ALA A 162 8.78 10.05 -5.57
C ALA A 162 9.12 8.56 -5.64
N ALA A 163 10.39 8.21 -5.44
CA ALA A 163 10.85 6.81 -5.41
C ALA A 163 10.27 6.04 -4.21
N ILE A 164 10.21 6.65 -3.01
CA ILE A 164 9.58 6.02 -1.82
C ILE A 164 8.12 5.69 -2.10
N VAL A 165 7.34 6.62 -2.67
CA VAL A 165 5.92 6.40 -2.96
C VAL A 165 5.73 5.29 -3.99
N ASN A 166 6.55 5.26 -5.05
CA ASN A 166 6.46 4.20 -6.05
C ASN A 166 6.89 2.84 -5.48
N LEU A 167 7.93 2.80 -4.63
CA LEU A 167 8.36 1.57 -3.97
C LEU A 167 7.31 1.08 -2.97
N PHE A 168 6.68 1.97 -2.20
CA PHE A 168 5.56 1.65 -1.32
C PHE A 168 4.42 0.99 -2.10
N PHE A 169 4.02 1.60 -3.22
CA PHE A 169 3.00 1.04 -4.10
C PHE A 169 3.40 -0.36 -4.63
N MET A 170 4.57 -0.49 -5.24
CA MET A 170 5.00 -1.75 -5.86
C MET A 170 5.09 -2.89 -4.85
N SER A 171 5.63 -2.62 -3.65
CA SER A 171 5.77 -3.64 -2.62
C SER A 171 4.42 -4.07 -2.03
N ASN A 172 3.48 -3.14 -1.84
CA ASN A 172 2.11 -3.47 -1.45
C ASN A 172 1.36 -4.25 -2.55
N TYR A 173 1.51 -3.83 -3.82
CA TYR A 173 0.90 -4.55 -4.94
C TYR A 173 1.39 -6.00 -5.02
N LEU A 174 2.71 -6.21 -4.89
CA LEU A 174 3.30 -7.55 -4.89
C LEU A 174 2.88 -8.37 -3.66
N HIS A 175 2.78 -7.75 -2.48
CA HIS A 175 2.24 -8.41 -1.29
C HIS A 175 0.84 -8.96 -1.57
N ASP A 176 -0.04 -8.13 -2.12
CA ASP A 176 -1.43 -8.48 -2.38
C ASP A 176 -1.55 -9.55 -3.49
N ASP A 177 -0.72 -9.45 -4.54
CA ASP A 177 -0.68 -10.46 -5.60
C ASP A 177 -0.21 -11.82 -5.06
N TYR A 178 0.85 -11.84 -4.25
CA TYR A 178 1.36 -13.07 -3.62
C TYR A 178 0.41 -13.63 -2.59
N TYR A 179 -0.33 -12.79 -1.87
CA TYR A 179 -1.39 -13.23 -0.95
C TYR A 179 -2.45 -14.04 -1.69
N GLY A 180 -2.90 -13.56 -2.85
CA GLY A 180 -3.82 -14.29 -3.72
C GLY A 180 -3.26 -15.63 -4.24
N HIS A 181 -1.95 -15.82 -4.21
CA HIS A 181 -1.26 -17.04 -4.60
C HIS A 181 -0.88 -17.94 -3.41
N GLY A 182 -1.34 -17.63 -2.20
CA GLY A 182 -1.18 -18.45 -1.00
C GLY A 182 -0.03 -18.06 -0.08
N PHE A 183 0.59 -16.90 -0.29
CA PHE A 183 1.54 -16.31 0.67
C PHE A 183 0.76 -15.44 1.67
N ASP A 184 -0.09 -16.11 2.45
CA ASP A 184 -0.98 -15.55 3.46
C ASP A 184 -0.38 -15.67 4.88
N GLU A 185 -1.19 -15.37 5.90
CA GLU A 185 -0.78 -15.40 7.31
C GLU A 185 -0.34 -16.80 7.77
N ASN A 186 -0.88 -17.88 7.17
CA ASN A 186 -0.46 -19.25 7.48
C ASN A 186 0.84 -19.63 6.78
N SER A 187 1.24 -18.85 5.81
CA SER A 187 2.45 -19.03 5.00
C SER A 187 3.55 -18.04 5.36
N TYR A 188 3.43 -17.40 6.54
CA TYR A 188 4.44 -16.47 7.10
C TYR A 188 4.62 -15.20 6.26
N ASN A 189 3.53 -14.62 5.76
CA ASN A 189 3.57 -13.29 5.16
C ASN A 189 3.92 -12.23 6.22
N ALA A 190 4.31 -11.04 5.78
CA ALA A 190 4.72 -9.96 6.66
C ALA A 190 3.64 -8.88 6.71
N GLN A 191 3.04 -8.65 7.90
CA GLN A 191 1.99 -7.66 8.12
C GLN A 191 2.05 -7.08 9.53
N ALA A 192 1.71 -5.80 9.68
CA ALA A 192 1.56 -5.17 11.00
C ALA A 192 0.37 -5.75 11.76
N SER A 193 -0.73 -6.04 11.07
CA SER A 193 -1.89 -6.75 11.60
C SER A 193 -2.32 -7.85 10.64
N ASN A 194 -2.56 -9.04 11.18
CA ASN A 194 -3.11 -10.18 10.48
C ASN A 194 -4.63 -10.23 10.55
N TYR A 195 -5.28 -9.21 11.09
CA TYR A 195 -6.74 -9.11 11.25
C TYR A 195 -7.36 -10.35 11.91
N GLY A 196 -6.62 -11.05 12.76
CA GLY A 196 -7.05 -12.25 13.47
C GLY A 196 -7.11 -13.52 12.63
N ARG A 197 -6.50 -13.54 11.44
CA ARG A 197 -6.48 -14.71 10.52
C ARG A 197 -5.38 -15.73 10.81
N GLY A 198 -4.58 -15.51 11.83
CA GLY A 198 -3.47 -16.40 12.24
C GLY A 198 -2.10 -15.82 11.92
N GLY A 199 -1.06 -16.67 11.94
CA GLY A 199 0.34 -16.20 11.80
C GLY A 199 0.83 -15.35 12.96
N VAL A 200 2.01 -14.77 12.82
CA VAL A 200 2.57 -13.80 13.77
C VAL A 200 2.52 -12.42 13.14
N GLU A 201 1.86 -11.48 13.78
CA GLU A 201 1.72 -10.09 13.31
C GLU A 201 2.78 -9.16 13.90
N GLY A 202 2.87 -7.94 13.39
CA GLY A 202 3.81 -6.92 13.87
C GLY A 202 5.12 -6.85 13.08
N ASP A 203 5.17 -7.45 11.90
CA ASP A 203 6.39 -7.68 11.12
C ASP A 203 6.33 -7.15 9.69
N ALA A 204 5.56 -6.08 9.45
CA ALA A 204 5.48 -5.44 8.14
C ALA A 204 6.85 -5.30 7.46
N LEU A 205 6.86 -5.47 6.13
CA LEU A 205 8.07 -5.38 5.31
C LEU A 205 8.65 -3.95 5.31
N ASN A 206 9.91 -3.80 5.65
CA ASN A 206 10.66 -2.57 5.46
C ASN A 206 11.24 -2.52 4.05
N VAL A 207 11.02 -1.43 3.31
CA VAL A 207 11.56 -1.25 1.96
C VAL A 207 12.34 0.05 1.88
N GLU A 208 13.57 -0.04 1.40
CA GLU A 208 14.58 1.00 1.44
C GLU A 208 14.91 1.52 0.06
N VAL A 209 14.75 2.84 -0.14
CA VAL A 209 15.17 3.55 -1.33
C VAL A 209 16.57 4.10 -1.12
N GLN A 210 17.46 3.94 -2.10
CA GLN A 210 18.83 4.46 -2.07
C GLN A 210 19.56 4.13 -0.76
N ASP A 211 19.47 2.85 -0.38
CA ASP A 211 20.15 2.28 0.77
C ASP A 211 21.66 2.55 0.69
N ASN A 212 22.23 3.08 1.78
CA ASN A 212 23.64 3.45 1.88
C ASN A 212 24.58 2.22 1.95
N SER A 213 24.05 1.03 2.13
CA SER A 213 24.85 -0.20 2.26
C SER A 213 25.45 -0.69 0.94
N GLY A 214 24.99 -0.17 -0.21
CA GLY A 214 25.49 -0.58 -1.51
C GLY A 214 25.22 0.42 -2.61
N PHE A 215 25.92 0.24 -3.74
CA PHE A 215 25.75 1.03 -4.94
C PHE A 215 25.44 0.11 -6.13
N ASN A 216 24.43 0.45 -6.95
CA ASN A 216 23.92 -0.41 -8.04
C ASN A 216 23.64 -1.84 -7.57
N ASN A 217 23.00 -1.97 -6.43
CA ASN A 217 22.74 -3.24 -5.74
C ASN A 217 21.34 -3.28 -5.15
N ALA A 218 20.90 -4.48 -4.83
CA ALA A 218 19.73 -4.75 -4.00
C ALA A 218 20.06 -5.91 -3.07
N ASN A 219 19.47 -5.90 -1.89
CA ASN A 219 19.59 -6.98 -0.92
C ASN A 219 18.23 -7.25 -0.27
N MET A 220 18.09 -8.41 0.34
CA MET A 220 16.91 -8.81 1.08
C MET A 220 17.35 -9.53 2.36
N SER A 221 16.73 -9.18 3.47
CA SER A 221 16.84 -9.89 4.74
C SER A 221 15.49 -10.52 5.07
N THR A 222 15.47 -11.82 5.32
CA THR A 222 14.26 -12.59 5.63
C THR A 222 14.44 -13.27 6.98
N PRO A 223 14.07 -12.60 8.09
CA PRO A 223 14.08 -13.20 9.42
C PRO A 223 13.01 -14.31 9.54
N ALA A 224 12.95 -14.94 10.71
CA ALA A 224 11.83 -15.81 11.04
C ALA A 224 10.55 -14.99 11.21
N ASP A 225 9.39 -15.64 11.08
CA ASP A 225 8.06 -15.09 11.30
C ASP A 225 7.99 -14.26 12.60
N GLY A 226 7.36 -13.09 12.54
CA GLY A 226 7.35 -12.09 13.61
C GLY A 226 8.55 -11.15 13.63
N GLY A 227 9.50 -11.30 12.70
CA GLY A 227 10.57 -10.34 12.47
C GLY A 227 10.36 -9.63 11.13
N SER A 228 10.41 -8.30 11.11
CA SER A 228 10.20 -7.52 9.88
C SER A 228 11.26 -7.84 8.82
N PRO A 229 10.86 -8.32 7.64
CA PRO A 229 11.77 -8.45 6.49
C PRO A 229 12.23 -7.06 6.00
N ARG A 230 13.35 -7.06 5.27
CA ARG A 230 13.87 -5.82 4.71
C ARG A 230 14.56 -6.07 3.38
#